data_0ab72d93395e5013e359dabddd113f83
#
_entry.id   0ab72d93395e5013e359dabddd113f83
#
_cell.length_a   1.000
_cell.length_b   1.000
_cell.length_c   1.000
_cell.angle_alpha   90.00
_cell.angle_beta   90.00
_cell.angle_gamma   90.00
#
_symmetry.space_group_name_H-M   'P 1'
#
loop_
_entity.id
_entity.type
_entity.pdbx_description
1 polymer ?
#
loop_
_entity_poly.entity_id
_entity_poly.type
_entity_poly.pdbx_seq_one_letter_code
_entity_poly.pdbx_strand_id
1 'polypeptide(L)'
;MRRTVRRRDQDEGVVTTFVVIFSVLIIFVIALVVDGGRMLAEHRLAGNLADAAARAGAQAVSEDAVRRGSPMVLDEAQAESDACAFLAGTGYSCVAHAEGNRVAVTVTGSIDLLMLPGGSTTVVGAGNACVAVGITDAAC
;
A
#
# COMPACT_ATOMS: atom_id res chain seq x y z
N MET A 1 -17.35 67.16 11.78
CA MET A 1 -17.97 65.85 11.79
C MET A 1 -17.76 65.10 10.45
N ARG A 2 -16.53 64.67 10.07
CA ARG A 2 -16.23 64.00 8.78
C ARG A 2 -15.09 62.98 8.89
N ARG A 3 -14.83 62.35 10.01
CA ARG A 3 -13.71 61.42 10.16
C ARG A 3 -14.08 59.96 10.53
N THR A 4 -15.35 59.65 10.70
CA THR A 4 -15.80 58.31 11.15
C THR A 4 -16.22 57.37 10.02
N VAL A 5 -16.46 57.85 8.80
CA VAL A 5 -16.94 57.02 7.69
C VAL A 5 -15.80 56.26 7.01
N ARG A 6 -14.58 56.78 7.01
CA ARG A 6 -13.45 56.19 6.25
C ARG A 6 -12.80 54.96 6.90
N ARG A 7 -13.06 54.69 8.17
CA ARG A 7 -12.53 53.48 8.84
C ARG A 7 -13.35 52.25 8.52
N ARG A 8 -14.65 52.36 8.34
CA ARG A 8 -15.55 51.21 8.08
C ARG A 8 -15.28 50.53 6.75
N ASP A 9 -15.01 51.29 5.70
CA ASP A 9 -14.73 50.74 4.35
C ASP A 9 -13.36 50.04 4.28
N GLN A 10 -12.40 50.39 5.13
CA GLN A 10 -11.10 49.72 5.20
C GLN A 10 -11.18 48.38 5.93
N ASP A 11 -12.04 48.26 6.94
CA ASP A 11 -12.18 47.04 7.73
C ASP A 11 -12.99 45.98 6.94
N GLU A 12 -13.92 46.36 6.09
CA GLU A 12 -14.70 45.46 5.24
C GLU A 12 -13.82 44.75 4.18
N GLY A 13 -12.84 45.44 3.60
CA GLY A 13 -11.89 44.87 2.65
C GLY A 13 -10.96 43.80 3.25
N VAL A 14 -10.53 44.01 4.49
CA VAL A 14 -9.63 43.10 5.21
C VAL A 14 -10.34 41.79 5.55
N VAL A 15 -11.58 41.85 6.03
CA VAL A 15 -12.37 40.70 6.38
C VAL A 15 -12.65 39.81 5.14
N THR A 16 -12.99 40.45 4.02
CA THR A 16 -13.25 39.71 2.76
C THR A 16 -12.01 38.98 2.29
N THR A 17 -10.85 39.66 2.31
CA THR A 17 -9.58 39.02 1.92
C THR A 17 -9.23 37.85 2.84
N PHE A 18 -9.43 38.01 4.16
CA PHE A 18 -9.20 36.93 5.12
C PHE A 18 -10.10 35.71 4.84
N VAL A 19 -11.40 35.93 4.61
CA VAL A 19 -12.36 34.85 4.32
C VAL A 19 -11.98 34.09 3.05
N VAL A 20 -11.57 34.80 2.00
CA VAL A 20 -11.15 34.14 0.75
C VAL A 20 -9.90 33.28 0.97
N ILE A 21 -8.87 33.81 1.60
CA ILE A 21 -7.64 33.05 1.87
C ILE A 21 -7.94 31.82 2.75
N PHE A 22 -8.75 32.00 3.80
CA PHE A 22 -9.12 30.94 4.71
C PHE A 22 -9.94 29.84 4.02
N SER A 23 -10.85 30.23 3.13
CA SER A 23 -11.64 29.27 2.32
C SER A 23 -10.76 28.41 1.41
N VAL A 24 -9.78 29.00 0.74
CA VAL A 24 -8.82 28.29 -0.10
C VAL A 24 -7.98 27.32 0.76
N LEU A 25 -7.55 27.73 1.93
CA LEU A 25 -6.80 26.89 2.85
C LEU A 25 -7.61 25.67 3.32
N ILE A 26 -8.90 25.87 3.64
CA ILE A 26 -9.80 24.75 4.01
C ILE A 26 -9.94 23.77 2.86
N ILE A 27 -10.14 24.23 1.62
CA ILE A 27 -10.25 23.36 0.45
C ILE A 27 -8.96 22.54 0.27
N PHE A 28 -7.81 23.17 0.47
CA PHE A 28 -6.51 22.48 0.38
C PHE A 28 -6.35 21.39 1.46
N VAL A 29 -6.77 21.68 2.69
CA VAL A 29 -6.74 20.69 3.79
C VAL A 29 -7.67 19.52 3.49
N ILE A 30 -8.86 19.76 2.96
CA ILE A 30 -9.79 18.69 2.57
C ILE A 30 -9.16 17.81 1.48
N ALA A 31 -8.54 18.41 0.47
CA ALA A 31 -7.85 17.69 -0.59
C ALA A 31 -6.74 16.77 -0.04
N LEU A 32 -5.95 17.29 0.90
CA LEU A 32 -4.88 16.53 1.55
C LEU A 32 -5.42 15.32 2.34
N VAL A 33 -6.53 15.50 3.05
CA VAL A 33 -7.16 14.41 3.83
C VAL A 33 -7.71 13.31 2.91
N VAL A 34 -8.35 13.69 1.81
CA VAL A 34 -8.91 12.73 0.84
C VAL A 34 -7.80 11.93 0.16
N ASP A 35 -6.80 12.59 -0.40
CA ASP A 35 -5.71 11.90 -1.11
C ASP A 35 -4.84 11.09 -0.15
N GLY A 36 -4.56 11.62 1.04
CA GLY A 36 -3.82 10.90 2.08
C GLY A 36 -4.54 9.65 2.58
N GLY A 37 -5.87 9.72 2.73
CA GLY A 37 -6.71 8.58 3.09
C GLY A 37 -6.67 7.47 2.03
N ARG A 38 -6.73 7.83 0.75
CA ARG A 38 -6.60 6.89 -0.37
C ARG A 38 -5.22 6.23 -0.39
N MET A 39 -4.17 7.01 -0.24
CA MET A 39 -2.80 6.50 -0.17
C MET A 39 -2.62 5.45 0.93
N LEU A 40 -3.17 5.72 2.12
CA LEU A 40 -3.11 4.78 3.25
C LEU A 40 -3.91 3.50 2.98
N ALA A 41 -5.07 3.61 2.35
CA ALA A 41 -5.89 2.46 1.98
C ALA A 41 -5.16 1.56 0.96
N GLU A 42 -4.54 2.15 -0.06
CA GLU A 42 -3.77 1.42 -1.06
C GLU A 42 -2.51 0.76 -0.48
N HIS A 43 -1.81 1.42 0.43
CA HIS A 43 -0.69 0.79 1.14
C HIS A 43 -1.12 -0.44 1.95
N ARG A 44 -2.25 -0.37 2.62
CA ARG A 44 -2.81 -1.51 3.35
C ARG A 44 -3.22 -2.63 2.40
N LEU A 45 -3.83 -2.29 1.27
CA LEU A 45 -4.22 -3.25 0.26
C LEU A 45 -2.99 -3.96 -0.33
N ALA A 46 -1.95 -3.22 -0.71
CA ALA A 46 -0.70 -3.77 -1.22
C ALA A 46 -0.02 -4.71 -0.21
N GLY A 47 -0.01 -4.35 1.09
CA GLY A 47 0.50 -5.20 2.15
C GLY A 47 -0.31 -6.49 2.31
N ASN A 48 -1.64 -6.41 2.34
CA ASN A 48 -2.50 -7.58 2.43
C ASN A 48 -2.35 -8.51 1.21
N LEU A 49 -2.20 -7.95 0.02
CA LEU A 49 -1.94 -8.71 -1.20
C LEU A 49 -0.58 -9.40 -1.16
N ALA A 50 0.45 -8.72 -0.66
CA ALA A 50 1.79 -9.30 -0.49
C ALA A 50 1.78 -10.48 0.49
N ASP A 51 1.10 -10.34 1.64
CA ASP A 51 0.93 -11.42 2.61
C ASP A 51 0.14 -12.61 2.05
N ALA A 52 -0.92 -12.34 1.32
CA ALA A 52 -1.73 -13.39 0.69
C ALA A 52 -0.94 -14.13 -0.40
N ALA A 53 -0.20 -13.41 -1.22
CA ALA A 53 0.68 -13.98 -2.25
C ALA A 53 1.81 -14.81 -1.63
N ALA A 54 2.45 -14.32 -0.56
CA ALA A 54 3.48 -15.08 0.14
C ALA A 54 2.94 -16.40 0.70
N ARG A 55 1.71 -16.40 1.25
CA ARG A 55 1.05 -17.62 1.72
C ARG A 55 0.71 -18.57 0.58
N ALA A 56 0.30 -18.06 -0.58
CA ALA A 56 0.04 -18.88 -1.77
C ALA A 56 1.34 -19.57 -2.23
N GLY A 57 2.45 -18.83 -2.31
CA GLY A 57 3.76 -19.40 -2.63
C GLY A 57 4.26 -20.41 -1.60
N ALA A 58 4.02 -20.16 -0.31
CA ALA A 58 4.42 -21.10 0.75
C ALA A 58 3.68 -22.45 0.73
N GLN A 59 2.66 -22.61 -0.11
CA GLN A 59 1.97 -23.89 -0.32
C GLN A 59 2.66 -24.77 -1.37
N ALA A 60 3.63 -24.25 -2.11
CA ALA A 60 4.39 -24.99 -3.12
C ALA A 60 5.40 -25.92 -2.46
N VAL A 61 4.91 -27.07 -1.98
CA VAL A 61 5.75 -28.09 -1.35
C VAL A 61 6.26 -29.06 -2.41
N SER A 62 7.55 -29.42 -2.33
CA SER A 62 8.18 -30.37 -3.24
C SER A 62 7.52 -31.75 -3.11
N GLU A 63 6.76 -32.18 -4.14
CA GLU A 63 6.15 -33.52 -4.19
C GLU A 63 7.17 -34.63 -4.09
N ASP A 64 8.35 -34.45 -4.67
CA ASP A 64 9.44 -35.38 -4.65
C ASP A 64 10.01 -35.63 -3.25
N ALA A 65 10.08 -34.58 -2.42
CA ALA A 65 10.50 -34.69 -1.03
C ALA A 65 9.47 -35.48 -0.23
N VAL A 66 8.18 -35.19 -0.41
CA VAL A 66 7.08 -35.91 0.24
C VAL A 66 7.05 -37.37 -0.14
N ARG A 67 7.21 -37.71 -1.42
CA ARG A 67 7.23 -39.12 -1.92
C ARG A 67 8.40 -39.91 -1.34
N ARG A 68 9.52 -39.27 -1.05
CA ARG A 68 10.71 -39.93 -0.47
C ARG A 68 10.65 -40.01 1.07
N GLY A 69 9.58 -39.51 1.70
CA GLY A 69 9.47 -39.47 3.16
C GLY A 69 10.47 -38.49 3.81
N SER A 70 10.99 -37.54 3.02
CA SER A 70 11.87 -36.48 3.47
C SER A 70 11.05 -35.38 4.17
N PRO A 71 11.68 -34.54 5.03
CA PRO A 71 11.00 -33.35 5.56
C PRO A 71 10.39 -32.51 4.44
N MET A 72 9.27 -31.84 4.72
CA MET A 72 8.66 -30.90 3.79
C MET A 72 9.66 -29.80 3.43
N VAL A 73 9.99 -29.72 2.17
CA VAL A 73 10.88 -28.68 1.61
C VAL A 73 10.09 -27.90 0.57
N LEU A 74 10.25 -26.59 0.61
CA LEU A 74 9.65 -25.69 -0.38
C LEU A 74 10.29 -25.93 -1.75
N ASP A 75 9.46 -25.96 -2.79
CA ASP A 75 9.94 -25.82 -4.17
C ASP A 75 10.05 -24.32 -4.47
N GLU A 76 11.26 -23.78 -4.39
CA GLU A 76 11.53 -22.34 -4.47
C GLU A 76 11.02 -21.75 -5.79
N ALA A 77 11.28 -22.43 -6.91
CA ALA A 77 10.87 -21.93 -8.23
C ALA A 77 9.35 -21.93 -8.39
N GLN A 78 8.69 -22.98 -7.93
CA GLN A 78 7.24 -23.06 -7.95
C GLN A 78 6.62 -22.07 -6.99
N ALA A 79 7.19 -21.86 -5.81
CA ALA A 79 6.73 -20.91 -4.82
C ALA A 79 6.75 -19.45 -5.33
N GLU A 80 7.83 -19.05 -6.00
CA GLU A 80 7.92 -17.73 -6.62
C GLU A 80 6.88 -17.55 -7.74
N SER A 81 6.71 -18.59 -8.56
CA SER A 81 5.71 -18.60 -9.64
C SER A 81 4.29 -18.48 -9.09
N ASP A 82 3.93 -19.31 -8.10
CA ASP A 82 2.58 -19.34 -7.52
C ASP A 82 2.25 -18.05 -6.75
N ALA A 83 3.23 -17.50 -6.04
CA ALA A 83 3.07 -16.23 -5.37
C ALA A 83 2.72 -15.10 -6.36
N CYS A 84 3.43 -15.01 -7.47
CA CYS A 84 3.15 -14.00 -8.48
C CYS A 84 1.91 -14.31 -9.34
N ALA A 85 1.60 -15.58 -9.57
CA ALA A 85 0.37 -15.98 -10.23
C ALA A 85 -0.89 -15.57 -9.45
N PHE A 86 -0.83 -15.59 -8.11
CA PHE A 86 -1.91 -15.10 -7.25
C PHE A 86 -2.27 -13.65 -7.52
N LEU A 87 -1.29 -12.82 -7.88
CA LEU A 87 -1.48 -11.39 -8.18
C LEU A 87 -1.87 -11.11 -9.64
N ALA A 88 -1.94 -12.15 -10.48
CA ALA A 88 -2.29 -11.98 -11.88
C ALA A 88 -3.68 -11.34 -12.03
N GLY A 89 -3.75 -10.26 -12.82
CA GLY A 89 -4.99 -9.54 -13.06
C GLY A 89 -5.36 -8.47 -12.01
N THR A 90 -4.59 -8.32 -10.94
CA THR A 90 -4.85 -7.29 -9.92
C THR A 90 -4.34 -5.90 -10.30
N GLY A 91 -3.50 -5.79 -11.32
CA GLY A 91 -2.87 -4.52 -11.73
C GLY A 91 -1.62 -4.15 -10.93
N TYR A 92 -1.20 -4.98 -9.98
CA TYR A 92 0.04 -4.81 -9.22
C TYR A 92 1.17 -5.62 -9.83
N SER A 93 2.39 -5.09 -9.77
CA SER A 93 3.59 -5.86 -10.09
C SER A 93 4.05 -6.67 -8.89
N CYS A 94 4.63 -7.85 -9.15
CA CYS A 94 5.07 -8.80 -8.15
C CYS A 94 6.56 -9.07 -8.31
N VAL A 95 7.24 -9.12 -7.18
CA VAL A 95 8.58 -9.70 -7.06
C VAL A 95 8.53 -10.65 -5.87
N ALA A 96 8.68 -11.94 -6.14
CA ALA A 96 8.74 -12.97 -5.12
C ALA A 96 10.17 -13.52 -5.02
N HIS A 97 10.61 -13.84 -3.83
CA HIS A 97 11.88 -14.50 -3.55
C HIS A 97 11.66 -15.58 -2.51
N ALA A 98 11.98 -16.80 -2.89
CA ALA A 98 11.88 -17.97 -2.02
C ALA A 98 13.28 -18.44 -1.64
N GLU A 99 13.54 -18.65 -0.35
CA GLU A 99 14.81 -19.14 0.17
C GLU A 99 14.55 -20.11 1.33
N GLY A 100 15.01 -21.34 1.15
CA GLY A 100 14.85 -22.38 2.15
C GLY A 100 13.39 -22.70 2.42
N ASN A 101 12.86 -22.18 3.53
CA ASN A 101 11.47 -22.45 3.97
C ASN A 101 10.61 -21.16 4.01
N ARG A 102 11.16 -20.05 3.48
CA ARG A 102 10.54 -18.72 3.50
C ARG A 102 10.24 -18.23 2.10
N VAL A 103 9.10 -17.60 1.94
CA VAL A 103 8.73 -16.84 0.74
C VAL A 103 8.55 -15.37 1.13
N ALA A 104 9.30 -14.50 0.51
CA ALA A 104 9.18 -13.06 0.62
C ALA A 104 8.58 -12.50 -0.68
N VAL A 105 7.55 -11.68 -0.58
CA VAL A 105 6.88 -11.07 -1.72
C VAL A 105 6.84 -9.57 -1.56
N THR A 106 7.22 -8.87 -2.62
CA THR A 106 7.06 -7.41 -2.73
C THR A 106 6.06 -7.10 -3.83
N VAL A 107 5.05 -6.36 -3.48
CA VAL A 107 3.98 -5.92 -4.37
C VAL A 107 4.10 -4.43 -4.60
N THR A 108 4.09 -4.00 -5.86
CA THR A 108 4.20 -2.59 -6.23
C THR A 108 3.02 -2.20 -7.12
N GLY A 109 2.36 -1.12 -6.75
CA GLY A 109 1.27 -0.52 -7.51
C GLY A 109 1.43 0.98 -7.68
N SER A 110 0.56 1.60 -8.46
CA SER A 110 0.50 3.05 -8.64
C SER A 110 -0.90 3.55 -8.32
N ILE A 111 -0.98 4.70 -7.68
CA ILE A 111 -2.23 5.39 -7.38
C ILE A 111 -2.16 6.81 -7.97
N ASP A 112 -3.22 7.21 -8.63
CA ASP A 112 -3.38 8.57 -9.12
C ASP A 112 -3.95 9.47 -8.01
N LEU A 113 -3.31 10.61 -7.78
CA LEU A 113 -3.79 11.64 -6.88
C LEU A 113 -5.00 12.33 -7.52
N LEU A 114 -6.10 12.46 -6.75
CA LEU A 114 -7.36 12.98 -7.28
C LEU A 114 -7.43 14.50 -7.20
N MET A 115 -6.95 15.08 -6.12
CA MET A 115 -7.12 16.49 -5.82
C MET A 115 -5.79 17.26 -5.74
N LEU A 116 -4.70 16.60 -5.41
CA LEU A 116 -3.39 17.23 -5.41
C LEU A 116 -2.75 17.19 -6.81
N PRO A 117 -2.18 18.30 -7.29
CA PRO A 117 -1.43 18.34 -8.54
C PRO A 117 -0.08 17.64 -8.36
N GLY A 118 -0.02 16.35 -8.57
CA GLY A 118 1.20 15.57 -8.38
C GLY A 118 1.29 14.33 -9.27
N GLY A 119 0.26 14.05 -10.07
CA GLY A 119 0.24 12.86 -10.92
C GLY A 119 0.03 11.56 -10.13
N SER A 120 0.77 10.51 -10.48
CA SER A 120 0.71 9.22 -9.81
C SER A 120 1.83 9.05 -8.78
N THR A 121 1.54 8.33 -7.71
CA THR A 121 2.53 7.91 -6.71
C THR A 121 2.58 6.38 -6.62
N THR A 122 3.74 5.85 -6.26
CA THR A 122 3.95 4.40 -6.13
C THR A 122 3.63 3.96 -4.71
N VAL A 123 2.91 2.85 -4.59
CA VAL A 123 2.66 2.16 -3.32
C VAL A 123 3.38 0.81 -3.34
N VAL A 124 3.98 0.47 -2.22
CA VAL A 124 4.73 -0.79 -2.05
C VAL A 124 4.20 -1.51 -0.82
N GLY A 125 3.88 -2.79 -0.99
CA GLY A 125 3.56 -3.71 0.10
C GLY A 125 4.59 -4.84 0.15
N ALA A 126 4.93 -5.28 1.35
CA ALA A 126 5.81 -6.44 1.56
C ALA A 126 5.10 -7.46 2.45
N GLY A 127 5.24 -8.73 2.12
CA GLY A 127 4.68 -9.85 2.86
C GLY A 127 5.68 -11.00 2.94
N ASN A 128 5.57 -11.80 4.01
CA ASN A 128 6.41 -12.97 4.21
C ASN A 128 5.54 -14.14 4.68
N ALA A 129 5.87 -15.33 4.22
CA ALA A 129 5.28 -16.56 4.72
C ALA A 129 6.34 -17.66 4.83
N CYS A 130 6.12 -18.59 5.74
CA CYS A 130 6.98 -19.75 5.91
C CYS A 130 6.16 -21.03 5.82
N VAL A 131 6.80 -22.10 5.33
CA VAL A 131 6.22 -23.43 5.41
C VAL A 131 6.28 -23.90 6.86
N ALA A 132 5.12 -24.12 7.48
CA ALA A 132 5.05 -24.66 8.82
C ALA A 132 5.29 -26.19 8.80
N VAL A 133 6.44 -26.62 9.30
CA VAL A 133 6.76 -28.04 9.48
C VAL A 133 6.46 -28.43 10.92
N GLY A 134 5.24 -28.86 11.21
CA GLY A 134 4.80 -29.23 12.54
C GLY A 134 4.43 -28.05 13.45
N ILE A 135 4.05 -28.36 14.71
CA ILE A 135 3.53 -27.36 15.67
C ILE A 135 4.67 -26.59 16.38
N THR A 136 5.92 -27.03 16.22
CA THR A 136 7.05 -26.57 17.05
C THR A 136 8.03 -25.63 16.35
N ASP A 137 8.01 -25.50 15.02
CA ASP A 137 8.99 -24.72 14.26
C ASP A 137 8.35 -23.69 13.32
N ALA A 138 7.47 -22.85 13.86
CA ALA A 138 7.00 -21.66 13.16
C ALA A 138 7.98 -20.49 13.39
N ALA A 139 9.27 -20.71 13.12
CA ALA A 139 10.25 -19.62 13.11
C ALA A 139 10.42 -19.11 11.69
N CYS A 140 9.71 -18.04 11.38
CA CYS A 140 9.99 -17.11 10.29
C CYS A 140 11.01 -16.09 10.72
#